data_45e678359663249e0e9c9751b9b19b52
#
_entry.id   45e678359663249e0e9c9751b9b19b52
#
_cell.length_a   1.000
_cell.length_b   1.000
_cell.length_c   1.000
_cell.angle_alpha   90.00
_cell.angle_beta   90.00
_cell.angle_gamma   90.00
#
_symmetry.space_group_name_H-M   'P 1'
#
loop_
_entity.id
_entity.type
_entity.pdbx_description
1 polymer ?
#
loop_
_entity_poly.entity_id
_entity_poly.type
_entity_poly.pdbx_seq_one_letter_code
_entity_poly.pdbx_strand_id
1 'polypeptide(L)'
;DDGFYHINVVEAIFLAPNTSKTEYLYVSSTGAQYTQEQLEKKRLLYVEQQQKCCNRAGEPFAFAVRLMKSAIFSNVVYPICRHGCQIIHYTPGKRWDSLYTWDSGMIGIGMLEYSMQKAEYVLDTYLSEKDNQDFAFLFHGSMVPTQFYLFYELLQKLPPEGKARLKQYYPMLRRYYQFFAGKSEGSTTARYKSGLLTVYDYFYNASGMDDYPAQVELHKQKLEHSVAPLCSSVHLVRIAKFMKAIAEYFGYEQDVQQYADDAKQVGDAIVNHAWDEESGYFGYVV
;
A
#
# COMPACT_ATOMS: atom_id res chain seq x y z
N ASP A 1 24.81 14.10 -5.13
CA ASP A 1 24.67 13.05 -6.14
C ASP A 1 23.50 13.40 -7.04
N ASP A 2 23.80 13.57 -8.32
CA ASP A 2 22.85 13.99 -9.36
C ASP A 2 22.11 12.80 -10.01
N GLY A 3 22.33 11.58 -9.51
CA GLY A 3 21.74 10.35 -10.02
C GLY A 3 22.29 9.85 -11.35
N PHE A 4 23.36 10.43 -11.85
CA PHE A 4 24.05 9.97 -13.05
C PHE A 4 25.11 8.94 -12.69
N TYR A 5 25.10 7.83 -13.42
CA TYR A 5 26.12 6.79 -13.34
C TYR A 5 27.06 6.89 -14.54
N HIS A 6 28.34 6.98 -14.27
CA HIS A 6 29.33 6.78 -15.31
C HIS A 6 29.54 5.28 -15.52
N ILE A 7 29.13 4.77 -16.65
CA ILE A 7 29.36 3.37 -17.04
C ILE A 7 30.66 3.34 -17.84
N ASN A 8 31.69 2.74 -17.25
CA ASN A 8 32.88 2.40 -18.00
C ASN A 8 32.65 1.07 -18.71
N VAL A 9 32.57 1.08 -20.03
CA VAL A 9 32.54 -0.13 -20.83
C VAL A 9 33.96 -0.72 -20.83
N VAL A 10 34.15 -1.83 -20.09
CA VAL A 10 35.47 -2.45 -19.98
C VAL A 10 35.67 -3.51 -21.06
N GLU A 11 34.59 -4.22 -21.41
CA GLU A 11 34.62 -5.28 -22.41
C GLU A 11 33.25 -5.39 -23.11
N ALA A 12 33.28 -5.57 -24.41
CA ALA A 12 32.07 -5.78 -25.20
C ALA A 12 31.77 -7.29 -25.29
N ILE A 13 30.49 -7.65 -25.20
CA ILE A 13 30.04 -9.01 -25.42
C ILE A 13 29.72 -9.17 -26.92
N PHE A 14 30.49 -10.02 -27.60
CA PHE A 14 30.24 -10.37 -28.99
C PHE A 14 29.56 -11.72 -29.10
N LEU A 15 28.49 -11.78 -29.90
CA LEU A 15 27.77 -13.01 -30.21
C LEU A 15 27.92 -13.31 -31.73
N ALA A 16 28.42 -14.48 -32.06
CA ALA A 16 28.40 -14.95 -33.44
C ALA A 16 26.96 -15.39 -33.82
N PRO A 17 26.62 -15.42 -35.10
CA PRO A 17 25.33 -15.92 -35.59
C PRO A 17 25.03 -17.32 -35.04
N ASN A 18 23.78 -17.51 -34.56
CA ASN A 18 23.30 -18.79 -33.98
C ASN A 18 24.06 -19.28 -32.74
N THR A 19 24.69 -18.37 -31.98
CA THR A 19 25.33 -18.70 -30.71
C THR A 19 24.61 -17.97 -29.54
N SER A 20 24.77 -18.54 -28.36
CA SER A 20 24.34 -17.91 -27.10
C SER A 20 25.50 -17.84 -26.10
N LYS A 21 25.54 -16.78 -25.30
CA LYS A 21 26.47 -16.62 -24.19
C LYS A 21 25.68 -16.23 -22.97
N THR A 22 26.00 -16.86 -21.82
CA THR A 22 25.42 -16.50 -20.54
C THR A 22 26.49 -15.85 -19.69
N GLU A 23 26.22 -14.64 -19.23
CA GLU A 23 27.05 -13.94 -18.26
C GLU A 23 26.25 -13.75 -16.95
N TYR A 24 26.94 -13.82 -15.83
CA TYR A 24 26.37 -13.66 -14.50
C TYR A 24 26.91 -12.41 -13.84
N LEU A 25 26.00 -11.53 -13.44
CA LEU A 25 26.31 -10.40 -12.58
C LEU A 25 25.67 -10.63 -11.20
N TYR A 26 26.40 -10.39 -10.15
CA TYR A 26 25.86 -10.36 -8.80
C TYR A 26 26.40 -9.18 -8.03
N VAL A 27 25.60 -8.69 -7.09
CA VAL A 27 25.97 -7.63 -6.16
C VAL A 27 25.87 -8.19 -4.74
N SER A 28 26.90 -8.01 -3.94
CA SER A 28 26.95 -8.46 -2.56
C SER A 28 27.30 -7.33 -1.63
N SER A 29 26.47 -7.10 -0.62
CA SER A 29 26.76 -6.17 0.48
C SER A 29 27.64 -6.80 1.59
N THR A 30 27.80 -8.14 1.57
CA THR A 30 28.57 -8.88 2.58
C THR A 30 29.94 -9.34 2.09
N GLY A 31 30.31 -8.99 0.86
CA GLY A 31 31.56 -9.49 0.23
C GLY A 31 31.51 -10.97 -0.17
N ALA A 32 30.32 -11.62 -0.12
CA ALA A 32 30.18 -13.01 -0.52
C ALA A 32 30.63 -13.22 -1.97
N GLN A 33 31.42 -14.26 -2.21
CA GLN A 33 31.86 -14.68 -3.53
C GLN A 33 31.01 -15.87 -3.99
N TYR A 34 30.61 -15.86 -5.26
CA TYR A 34 29.83 -16.93 -5.85
C TYR A 34 30.54 -17.48 -7.07
N THR A 35 30.60 -18.80 -7.19
CA THR A 35 31.05 -19.46 -8.43
C THR A 35 29.93 -19.40 -9.48
N GLN A 36 30.32 -19.55 -10.74
CA GLN A 36 29.37 -19.62 -11.85
C GLN A 36 28.33 -20.73 -11.65
N GLU A 37 28.73 -21.90 -11.17
CA GLU A 37 27.85 -23.02 -10.85
C GLU A 37 26.81 -22.66 -9.79
N GLN A 38 27.23 -21.96 -8.73
CA GLN A 38 26.33 -21.50 -7.67
C GLN A 38 25.32 -20.49 -8.20
N LEU A 39 25.73 -19.57 -9.08
CA LEU A 39 24.84 -18.60 -9.72
C LEU A 39 23.85 -19.29 -10.63
N GLU A 40 24.29 -20.26 -11.43
CA GLU A 40 23.41 -21.05 -12.29
C GLU A 40 22.38 -21.84 -11.49
N LYS A 41 22.78 -22.47 -10.41
CA LYS A 41 21.86 -23.16 -9.48
C LYS A 41 20.79 -22.21 -8.92
N LYS A 42 21.19 -21.00 -8.52
CA LYS A 42 20.24 -19.97 -8.06
C LYS A 42 19.26 -19.55 -9.16
N ARG A 43 19.76 -19.39 -10.39
CA ARG A 43 18.94 -19.07 -11.57
C ARG A 43 17.90 -20.16 -11.84
N LEU A 44 18.33 -21.41 -11.83
CA LEU A 44 17.44 -22.56 -12.08
C LEU A 44 16.35 -22.68 -11.00
N LEU A 45 16.70 -22.52 -9.73
CA LEU A 45 15.73 -22.48 -8.63
C LEU A 45 14.71 -21.34 -8.80
N TYR A 46 15.18 -20.18 -9.21
CA TYR A 46 14.31 -19.06 -9.49
C TYR A 46 13.34 -19.37 -10.64
N VAL A 47 13.83 -19.93 -11.74
CA VAL A 47 12.99 -20.32 -12.89
C VAL A 47 11.94 -21.36 -12.47
N GLU A 48 12.32 -22.36 -11.70
CA GLU A 48 11.41 -23.37 -11.18
C GLU A 48 10.31 -22.74 -10.29
N GLN A 49 10.68 -21.86 -9.41
CA GLN A 49 9.72 -21.13 -8.55
C GLN A 49 8.75 -20.26 -9.38
N GLN A 50 9.23 -19.67 -10.48
CA GLN A 50 8.39 -18.89 -11.38
C GLN A 50 7.35 -19.76 -12.11
N GLN A 51 7.72 -20.96 -12.49
CA GLN A 51 6.80 -21.90 -13.17
C GLN A 51 5.66 -22.38 -12.26
N LYS A 52 5.90 -22.44 -10.95
CA LYS A 52 4.89 -22.84 -9.95
C LYS A 52 3.83 -21.77 -9.68
N CYS A 53 3.99 -20.56 -10.16
CA CYS A 53 3.10 -19.44 -9.87
C CYS A 53 1.82 -19.40 -10.71
N CYS A 54 1.71 -20.24 -11.75
CA CYS A 54 0.54 -20.25 -12.63
C CYS A 54 -0.15 -21.61 -12.61
N ASN A 55 -1.46 -21.61 -12.48
CA ASN A 55 -2.27 -22.76 -12.79
C ASN A 55 -2.44 -22.88 -14.32
N ARG A 56 -3.04 -23.99 -14.79
CA ARG A 56 -3.22 -24.24 -16.23
C ARG A 56 -4.00 -23.12 -16.95
N ALA A 57 -4.98 -22.53 -16.29
CA ALA A 57 -5.77 -21.43 -16.85
C ALA A 57 -4.97 -20.13 -16.93
N GLY A 58 -4.01 -19.92 -16.04
CA GLY A 58 -3.12 -18.77 -16.02
C GLY A 58 -1.90 -18.87 -16.93
N GLU A 59 -1.61 -20.04 -17.50
CA GLU A 59 -0.42 -20.28 -18.32
C GLU A 59 -0.24 -19.27 -19.49
N PRO A 60 -1.28 -18.88 -20.23
CA PRO A 60 -1.16 -17.85 -21.26
C PRO A 60 -0.67 -16.48 -20.74
N PHE A 61 -0.87 -16.22 -19.47
CA PHE A 61 -0.50 -14.95 -18.80
C PHE A 61 0.83 -15.05 -18.02
N ALA A 62 1.51 -16.21 -18.06
CA ALA A 62 2.70 -16.46 -17.25
C ALA A 62 3.81 -15.42 -17.44
N PHE A 63 3.98 -14.89 -18.66
CA PHE A 63 4.94 -13.82 -18.92
C PHE A 63 4.58 -12.52 -18.20
N ALA A 64 3.32 -12.08 -18.29
CA ALA A 64 2.85 -10.87 -17.63
C ALA A 64 2.95 -10.99 -16.10
N VAL A 65 2.57 -12.15 -15.54
CA VAL A 65 2.71 -12.43 -14.09
C VAL A 65 4.16 -12.34 -13.63
N ARG A 66 5.11 -12.91 -14.40
CA ARG A 66 6.54 -12.82 -14.09
C ARG A 66 7.06 -11.39 -14.15
N LEU A 67 6.62 -10.62 -15.14
CA LEU A 67 7.01 -9.22 -15.28
C LEU A 67 6.50 -8.37 -14.11
N MET A 68 5.23 -8.51 -13.74
CA MET A 68 4.64 -7.82 -12.59
C MET A 68 5.35 -8.20 -11.28
N LYS A 69 5.61 -9.48 -11.08
CA LYS A 69 6.38 -9.95 -9.91
C LYS A 69 7.77 -9.35 -9.87
N SER A 70 8.48 -9.35 -11.00
CA SER A 70 9.80 -8.74 -11.10
C SER A 70 9.76 -7.24 -10.77
N ALA A 71 8.76 -6.51 -11.28
CA ALA A 71 8.58 -5.10 -10.99
C ALA A 71 8.38 -4.85 -9.49
N ILE A 72 7.47 -5.57 -8.84
CA ILE A 72 7.21 -5.42 -7.40
C ILE A 72 8.48 -5.66 -6.58
N PHE A 73 9.21 -6.75 -6.84
CA PHE A 73 10.38 -7.12 -6.06
C PHE A 73 11.64 -6.31 -6.37
N SER A 74 11.72 -5.67 -7.53
CA SER A 74 12.87 -4.83 -7.91
C SER A 74 12.69 -3.34 -7.54
N ASN A 75 11.49 -2.90 -7.26
CA ASN A 75 11.20 -1.54 -6.83
C ASN A 75 11.45 -1.38 -5.32
N VAL A 76 12.69 -1.61 -4.94
CA VAL A 76 13.20 -1.46 -3.58
C VAL A 76 14.15 -0.29 -3.58
N VAL A 77 13.99 0.60 -2.61
CA VAL A 77 14.90 1.71 -2.38
C VAL A 77 15.78 1.48 -1.15
N TYR A 78 16.75 2.36 -0.97
CA TYR A 78 17.68 2.29 0.14
C TYR A 78 16.95 2.19 1.49
N PRO A 79 17.53 1.47 2.47
CA PRO A 79 16.97 1.43 3.80
C PRO A 79 16.78 2.84 4.36
N ILE A 80 15.60 3.10 4.87
CA ILE A 80 15.30 4.30 5.65
C ILE A 80 15.62 3.99 7.11
N CYS A 81 16.40 4.83 7.75
CA CYS A 81 16.59 4.74 9.20
C CYS A 81 15.41 5.38 9.92
N ARG A 82 14.68 4.57 10.66
CA ARG A 82 13.52 5.00 11.44
C ARG A 82 13.59 4.41 12.83
N HIS A 83 13.53 5.24 13.87
CA HIS A 83 13.61 4.82 15.28
C HIS A 83 14.78 3.85 15.55
N GLY A 84 15.93 4.10 14.94
CA GLY A 84 17.12 3.26 15.07
C GLY A 84 17.11 1.95 14.26
N CYS A 85 16.04 1.70 13.51
CA CYS A 85 15.94 0.53 12.63
C CYS A 85 16.14 0.90 11.17
N GLN A 86 16.80 0.01 10.43
CA GLN A 86 16.92 0.12 8.98
C GLN A 86 15.75 -0.60 8.30
N ILE A 87 14.92 0.15 7.60
CA ILE A 87 13.73 -0.37 6.92
C ILE A 87 13.99 -0.42 5.43
N ILE A 88 13.94 -1.61 4.85
CA ILE A 88 13.87 -1.79 3.40
C ILE A 88 12.42 -1.58 3.00
N HIS A 89 12.14 -0.64 2.12
CA HIS A 89 10.76 -0.40 1.71
C HIS A 89 10.57 -0.61 0.21
N TYR A 90 9.36 -1.03 -0.12
CA TYR A 90 8.92 -1.24 -1.49
C TYR A 90 8.11 -0.03 -1.95
N THR A 91 8.44 0.49 -3.12
CA THR A 91 7.88 1.72 -3.66
C THR A 91 7.19 1.48 -5.00
N PRO A 92 6.33 2.40 -5.46
CA PRO A 92 5.71 2.28 -6.78
C PRO A 92 6.71 2.40 -7.92
N GLY A 93 7.87 2.99 -7.68
CA GLY A 93 8.93 3.15 -8.68
C GLY A 93 10.24 3.61 -8.06
N LYS A 94 11.35 3.37 -8.74
CA LYS A 94 12.70 3.63 -8.23
C LYS A 94 13.02 5.10 -7.95
N ARG A 95 12.22 6.03 -8.46
CA ARG A 95 12.36 7.47 -8.20
C ARG A 95 11.59 7.93 -6.97
N TRP A 96 10.77 7.06 -6.38
CA TRP A 96 9.92 7.35 -5.25
C TRP A 96 10.56 6.76 -4.00
N ASP A 97 11.32 7.54 -3.29
CA ASP A 97 12.21 7.10 -2.19
C ASP A 97 11.63 7.29 -0.79
N SER A 98 10.37 7.72 -0.71
CA SER A 98 9.65 7.89 0.55
C SER A 98 8.74 6.71 0.87
N LEU A 99 8.25 6.68 2.10
CA LEU A 99 7.22 5.73 2.54
C LEU A 99 5.84 6.24 2.08
N TYR A 100 5.36 5.72 0.96
CA TYR A 100 4.04 6.08 0.42
C TYR A 100 2.96 5.17 0.98
N THR A 101 2.01 5.75 1.69
CA THR A 101 1.01 5.00 2.46
C THR A 101 0.13 4.12 1.59
N TRP A 102 -0.50 4.69 0.59
CA TRP A 102 -1.44 3.92 -0.22
C TRP A 102 -0.76 2.96 -1.20
N ASP A 103 0.36 3.35 -1.79
CA ASP A 103 1.13 2.50 -2.70
C ASP A 103 1.61 1.24 -2.00
N SER A 104 2.15 1.37 -0.80
CA SER A 104 2.71 0.25 -0.06
C SER A 104 1.67 -0.81 0.28
N GLY A 105 0.47 -0.41 0.65
CA GLY A 105 -0.62 -1.37 0.89
C GLY A 105 -1.00 -2.14 -0.39
N MET A 106 -1.07 -1.46 -1.54
CA MET A 106 -1.32 -2.11 -2.84
C MET A 106 -0.16 -3.03 -3.24
N ILE A 107 1.09 -2.61 -3.02
CA ILE A 107 2.27 -3.46 -3.23
C ILE A 107 2.20 -4.70 -2.33
N GLY A 108 1.85 -4.52 -1.06
CA GLY A 108 1.65 -5.64 -0.12
C GLY A 108 0.58 -6.62 -0.58
N ILE A 109 -0.54 -6.12 -1.10
CA ILE A 109 -1.61 -6.96 -1.68
C ILE A 109 -1.08 -7.74 -2.90
N GLY A 110 -0.33 -7.09 -3.78
CA GLY A 110 0.34 -7.78 -4.90
C GLY A 110 1.34 -8.85 -4.44
N MET A 111 2.04 -8.61 -3.32
CA MET A 111 2.98 -9.57 -2.74
C MET A 111 2.30 -10.81 -2.15
N LEU A 112 1.03 -10.75 -1.76
CA LEU A 112 0.29 -11.90 -1.24
C LEU A 112 0.27 -13.09 -2.21
N GLU A 113 0.33 -12.82 -3.50
CA GLU A 113 0.35 -13.87 -4.52
C GLU A 113 1.71 -14.58 -4.64
N TYR A 114 2.75 -14.04 -3.99
CA TYR A 114 4.11 -14.54 -4.12
C TYR A 114 4.76 -14.88 -2.78
N SER A 115 4.51 -14.10 -1.74
CA SER A 115 5.12 -14.27 -0.43
C SER A 115 4.32 -13.59 0.66
N MET A 116 3.58 -14.37 1.44
CA MET A 116 2.88 -13.89 2.64
C MET A 116 3.81 -13.17 3.61
N GLN A 117 5.04 -13.69 3.78
CA GLN A 117 6.03 -13.08 4.67
C GLN A 117 6.41 -11.67 4.23
N LYS A 118 6.58 -11.43 2.92
CA LYS A 118 6.90 -10.09 2.41
C LYS A 118 5.71 -9.15 2.47
N ALA A 119 4.50 -9.66 2.26
CA ALA A 119 3.28 -8.87 2.46
C ALA A 119 3.11 -8.46 3.92
N GLU A 120 3.34 -9.38 4.87
CA GLU A 120 3.34 -9.09 6.31
C GLU A 120 4.45 -8.09 6.68
N TYR A 121 5.64 -8.20 6.08
CA TYR A 121 6.72 -7.24 6.27
C TYR A 121 6.34 -5.82 5.80
N VAL A 122 5.66 -5.69 4.66
CA VAL A 122 5.14 -4.39 4.21
C VAL A 122 4.15 -3.82 5.23
N LEU A 123 3.25 -4.65 5.73
CA LEU A 123 2.31 -4.24 6.77
C LEU A 123 3.04 -3.80 8.05
N ASP A 124 4.01 -4.61 8.51
CA ASP A 124 4.80 -4.35 9.71
C ASP A 124 5.55 -3.01 9.64
N THR A 125 6.06 -2.65 8.48
CA THR A 125 6.73 -1.37 8.24
C THR A 125 5.87 -0.16 8.65
N TYR A 126 4.56 -0.28 8.55
CA TYR A 126 3.61 0.80 8.85
C TYR A 126 2.90 0.64 10.20
N LEU A 127 2.77 -0.59 10.72
CA LEU A 127 1.90 -0.88 11.87
C LEU A 127 2.63 -1.50 13.08
N SER A 128 3.95 -1.68 13.05
CA SER A 128 4.67 -2.34 14.14
C SER A 128 4.89 -1.46 15.37
N GLU A 129 4.91 -0.16 15.22
CA GLU A 129 5.27 0.76 16.30
C GLU A 129 4.05 1.21 17.10
N LYS A 130 3.77 0.51 18.18
CA LYS A 130 2.59 0.74 19.03
C LYS A 130 2.49 2.14 19.61
N ASP A 131 3.62 2.79 19.86
CA ASP A 131 3.67 4.11 20.52
C ASP A 131 3.84 5.26 19.52
N ASN A 132 4.04 4.97 18.24
CA ASN A 132 4.17 6.00 17.23
C ASN A 132 2.81 6.60 16.89
N GLN A 133 2.72 7.93 16.96
CA GLN A 133 1.51 8.68 16.65
C GLN A 133 1.52 9.32 15.26
N ASP A 134 2.63 9.22 14.55
CA ASP A 134 2.92 10.04 13.38
C ASP A 134 2.52 9.39 12.05
N PHE A 135 1.38 8.75 11.97
CA PHE A 135 0.93 8.08 10.74
C PHE A 135 0.94 8.98 9.50
N ALA A 136 0.51 10.22 9.67
CA ALA A 136 0.42 11.16 8.56
C ALA A 136 1.79 11.66 8.09
N PHE A 137 2.76 11.73 8.99
CA PHE A 137 4.07 12.31 8.69
C PHE A 137 5.06 11.35 8.07
N LEU A 138 4.83 10.07 8.28
CA LEU A 138 5.68 9.02 7.71
C LEU A 138 5.31 8.72 6.28
N PHE A 139 4.15 9.11 5.88
CA PHE A 139 3.47 8.61 4.72
C PHE A 139 3.03 9.77 3.86
N HIS A 140 3.73 9.89 2.79
CA HIS A 140 3.36 10.81 1.73
C HIS A 140 2.22 10.22 0.90
N GLY A 141 1.34 11.04 0.44
CA GLY A 141 0.39 10.69 -0.57
C GLY A 141 -1.07 10.67 -0.14
N SER A 142 -1.86 9.89 -0.82
CA SER A 142 -3.29 9.98 -0.82
C SER A 142 -3.98 9.29 0.38
N MET A 143 -5.27 9.60 0.51
CA MET A 143 -6.12 9.13 1.59
C MET A 143 -6.53 7.66 1.50
N VAL A 144 -6.12 6.92 0.47
CA VAL A 144 -6.54 5.54 0.34
C VAL A 144 -5.90 4.68 1.42
N PRO A 145 -6.66 4.17 2.41
CA PRO A 145 -6.12 3.49 3.60
C PRO A 145 -5.82 2.01 3.31
N THR A 146 -4.87 1.77 2.42
CA THR A 146 -4.60 0.44 1.84
C THR A 146 -3.99 -0.55 2.83
N GLN A 147 -3.43 -0.09 3.96
CA GLN A 147 -2.95 -0.97 5.02
C GLN A 147 -4.09 -1.77 5.66
N PHE A 148 -5.28 -1.19 5.77
CA PHE A 148 -6.47 -1.93 6.24
C PHE A 148 -6.87 -3.02 5.25
N TYR A 149 -6.74 -2.75 3.96
CA TYR A 149 -7.05 -3.72 2.92
C TYR A 149 -6.04 -4.87 2.93
N LEU A 150 -4.76 -4.54 3.00
CA LEU A 150 -3.69 -5.54 3.13
C LEU A 150 -3.87 -6.40 4.39
N PHE A 151 -4.17 -5.77 5.53
CA PHE A 151 -4.41 -6.50 6.77
C PHE A 151 -5.59 -7.46 6.64
N TYR A 152 -6.69 -7.00 6.05
CA TYR A 152 -7.88 -7.83 5.87
C TYR A 152 -7.62 -9.01 4.94
N GLU A 153 -6.89 -8.81 3.85
CA GLU A 153 -6.47 -9.87 2.93
C GLU A 153 -5.56 -10.91 3.63
N LEU A 154 -4.60 -10.45 4.43
CA LEU A 154 -3.75 -11.32 5.24
C LEU A 154 -4.59 -12.15 6.23
N LEU A 155 -5.56 -11.51 6.88
CA LEU A 155 -6.46 -12.19 7.82
C LEU A 155 -7.30 -13.27 7.13
N GLN A 156 -7.65 -13.08 5.86
CA GLN A 156 -8.38 -14.12 5.10
C GLN A 156 -7.47 -15.27 4.68
N LYS A 157 -6.26 -14.99 4.24
CA LYS A 157 -5.36 -15.96 3.57
C LYS A 157 -4.44 -16.73 4.52
N LEU A 158 -4.08 -16.16 5.66
CA LEU A 158 -3.14 -16.80 6.60
C LEU A 158 -3.78 -18.02 7.33
N PRO A 159 -2.97 -19.03 7.68
CA PRO A 159 -3.40 -20.11 8.55
C PRO A 159 -3.67 -19.59 9.98
N PRO A 160 -4.33 -20.38 10.86
CA PRO A 160 -4.74 -19.95 12.20
C PRO A 160 -3.61 -19.30 13.03
N GLU A 161 -2.41 -19.87 13.00
CA GLU A 161 -1.25 -19.35 13.73
C GLU A 161 -0.80 -17.99 13.19
N GLY A 162 -0.86 -17.80 11.87
CA GLY A 162 -0.58 -16.52 11.22
C GLY A 162 -1.63 -15.48 11.56
N LYS A 163 -2.90 -15.86 11.55
CA LYS A 163 -4.02 -14.97 11.96
C LYS A 163 -3.88 -14.52 13.41
N ALA A 164 -3.55 -15.43 14.31
CA ALA A 164 -3.33 -15.11 15.73
C ALA A 164 -2.21 -14.06 15.90
N ARG A 165 -1.14 -14.17 15.10
CA ARG A 165 -0.03 -13.23 15.10
C ARG A 165 -0.45 -11.83 14.66
N LEU A 166 -1.41 -11.71 13.73
CA LEU A 166 -1.91 -10.41 13.26
C LEU A 166 -2.58 -9.58 14.38
N LYS A 167 -3.02 -10.21 15.47
CA LYS A 167 -3.62 -9.50 16.60
C LYS A 167 -2.73 -8.39 17.15
N GLN A 168 -1.40 -8.54 17.06
CA GLN A 168 -0.44 -7.54 17.53
C GLN A 168 -0.60 -6.17 16.84
N TYR A 169 -1.10 -6.13 15.60
CA TYR A 169 -1.28 -4.90 14.85
C TYR A 169 -2.58 -4.17 15.16
N TYR A 170 -3.51 -4.80 15.86
CA TYR A 170 -4.82 -4.20 16.14
C TYR A 170 -4.73 -2.83 16.84
N PRO A 171 -3.89 -2.62 17.87
CA PRO A 171 -3.76 -1.31 18.50
C PRO A 171 -3.34 -0.21 17.52
N MET A 172 -2.47 -0.51 16.56
CA MET A 172 -2.02 0.44 15.54
C MET A 172 -3.08 0.70 14.48
N LEU A 173 -3.78 -0.34 14.03
CA LEU A 173 -4.94 -0.18 13.15
C LEU A 173 -6.02 0.70 13.79
N ARG A 174 -6.31 0.46 15.08
CA ARG A 174 -7.26 1.26 15.84
C ARG A 174 -6.84 2.73 15.89
N ARG A 175 -5.58 3.02 16.16
CA ARG A 175 -5.05 4.39 16.17
C ARG A 175 -5.12 5.02 14.79
N TYR A 176 -4.70 4.31 13.76
CA TYR A 176 -4.80 4.78 12.37
C TYR A 176 -6.26 5.05 11.99
N TYR A 177 -7.18 4.17 12.37
CA TYR A 177 -8.61 4.38 12.18
C TYR A 177 -9.09 5.67 12.85
N GLN A 178 -8.73 5.90 14.12
CA GLN A 178 -9.12 7.11 14.87
C GLN A 178 -8.58 8.37 14.19
N PHE A 179 -7.33 8.33 13.74
CA PHE A 179 -6.73 9.42 12.97
C PHE A 179 -7.50 9.69 11.68
N PHE A 180 -7.73 8.67 10.87
CA PHE A 180 -8.44 8.78 9.60
C PHE A 180 -9.89 9.23 9.76
N ALA A 181 -10.54 8.81 10.83
CA ALA A 181 -11.92 9.17 11.16
C ALA A 181 -12.09 10.58 11.76
N GLY A 182 -11.00 11.33 11.94
CA GLY A 182 -11.05 12.65 12.56
C GLY A 182 -11.35 12.62 14.08
N LYS A 183 -11.00 11.53 14.76
CA LYS A 183 -11.33 11.27 16.16
C LYS A 183 -10.13 11.32 17.12
N SER A 184 -8.92 11.50 16.61
CA SER A 184 -7.72 11.67 17.43
C SER A 184 -7.28 13.12 17.48
N GLU A 185 -6.57 13.51 18.54
CA GLU A 185 -6.07 14.87 18.75
C GLU A 185 -5.17 15.35 17.61
N GLY A 186 -4.34 14.47 17.03
CA GLY A 186 -3.44 14.78 15.92
C GLY A 186 -4.07 14.64 14.54
N SER A 187 -5.37 14.38 14.44
CA SER A 187 -6.02 14.15 13.16
C SER A 187 -6.07 15.41 12.31
N THR A 188 -5.63 15.29 11.07
CA THR A 188 -5.80 16.32 10.03
C THR A 188 -7.12 16.19 9.28
N THR A 189 -7.80 15.06 9.42
CA THR A 189 -9.17 14.86 8.95
C THR A 189 -10.16 15.48 9.93
N ALA A 190 -11.18 16.14 9.42
CA ALA A 190 -12.29 16.66 10.23
C ALA A 190 -13.63 16.27 9.61
N ARG A 191 -14.70 16.33 10.41
CA ARG A 191 -16.06 16.12 9.91
C ARG A 191 -16.74 17.46 9.69
N TYR A 192 -17.40 17.60 8.55
CA TYR A 192 -18.32 18.69 8.30
C TYR A 192 -19.62 18.50 9.09
N LYS A 193 -20.45 19.54 9.16
CA LYS A 193 -21.80 19.46 9.77
C LYS A 193 -22.70 18.42 9.07
N SER A 194 -22.47 18.15 7.81
CA SER A 194 -23.13 17.07 7.05
C SER A 194 -22.78 15.67 7.55
N GLY A 195 -21.69 15.51 8.31
CA GLY A 195 -21.15 14.20 8.71
C GLY A 195 -20.10 13.64 7.72
N LEU A 196 -19.92 14.28 6.57
CA LEU A 196 -18.89 13.93 5.60
C LEU A 196 -17.51 14.40 6.06
N LEU A 197 -16.46 13.75 5.56
CA LEU A 197 -15.09 14.03 5.95
C LEU A 197 -14.38 14.99 5.00
N THR A 198 -13.49 15.82 5.57
CA THR A 198 -12.43 16.51 4.82
C THR A 198 -11.40 15.52 4.31
N VAL A 199 -10.45 15.99 3.53
CA VAL A 199 -9.22 15.24 3.22
C VAL A 199 -8.18 15.46 4.32
N TYR A 200 -7.24 14.53 4.48
CA TYR A 200 -6.17 14.67 5.47
C TYR A 200 -4.83 15.09 4.88
N ASP A 201 -4.69 15.05 3.57
CA ASP A 201 -3.47 15.35 2.83
C ASP A 201 -3.76 16.36 1.70
N TYR A 202 -3.01 16.32 0.63
CA TYR A 202 -3.19 17.23 -0.50
C TYR A 202 -4.58 17.08 -1.12
N PHE A 203 -5.32 18.18 -1.17
CA PHE A 203 -6.68 18.14 -1.69
C PHE A 203 -6.76 17.60 -3.11
N TYR A 204 -5.92 18.06 -4.02
CA TYR A 204 -5.91 17.66 -5.42
C TYR A 204 -5.30 16.27 -5.68
N ASN A 205 -4.66 15.68 -4.66
CA ASN A 205 -4.03 14.36 -4.71
C ASN A 205 -4.69 13.36 -3.75
N ALA A 206 -5.73 13.77 -3.05
CA ALA A 206 -6.29 13.01 -1.94
C ALA A 206 -7.03 11.73 -2.34
N SER A 207 -7.42 11.61 -3.60
CA SER A 207 -8.18 10.46 -4.12
C SER A 207 -7.30 9.30 -4.60
N GLY A 208 -5.98 9.49 -4.68
CA GLY A 208 -5.09 8.59 -5.42
C GLY A 208 -5.18 8.78 -6.95
N MET A 209 -5.99 9.74 -7.38
CA MET A 209 -6.08 10.18 -8.78
C MET A 209 -5.45 11.57 -8.87
N ASP A 210 -4.13 11.58 -8.98
CA ASP A 210 -3.35 12.81 -9.05
C ASP A 210 -3.86 13.71 -10.18
N ASP A 211 -3.95 14.99 -9.87
CA ASP A 211 -4.41 16.00 -10.82
C ASP A 211 -5.83 15.75 -11.38
N TYR A 212 -6.70 15.09 -10.60
CA TYR A 212 -8.09 14.90 -11.01
C TYR A 212 -8.75 16.26 -11.29
N PRO A 213 -9.32 16.49 -12.51
CA PRO A 213 -9.68 17.82 -12.98
C PRO A 213 -10.61 18.60 -12.03
N ALA A 214 -11.60 17.93 -11.43
CA ALA A 214 -12.51 18.58 -10.49
C ALA A 214 -11.78 19.07 -9.23
N GLN A 215 -10.84 18.28 -8.68
CA GLN A 215 -10.06 18.66 -7.50
C GLN A 215 -9.08 19.79 -7.82
N VAL A 216 -8.43 19.74 -8.97
CA VAL A 216 -7.55 20.81 -9.44
C VAL A 216 -8.30 22.14 -9.58
N GLU A 217 -9.50 22.09 -10.15
CA GLU A 217 -10.32 23.31 -10.33
C GLU A 217 -10.78 23.88 -8.99
N LEU A 218 -11.27 23.03 -8.07
CA LEU A 218 -11.67 23.45 -6.74
C LEU A 218 -10.49 24.04 -5.93
N HIS A 219 -9.30 23.45 -6.08
CA HIS A 219 -8.09 23.98 -5.46
C HIS A 219 -7.72 25.37 -6.00
N LYS A 220 -7.78 25.59 -7.32
CA LYS A 220 -7.59 26.91 -7.93
C LYS A 220 -8.56 27.95 -7.39
N GLN A 221 -9.81 27.55 -7.13
CA GLN A 221 -10.85 28.38 -6.54
C GLN A 221 -10.73 28.54 -5.01
N LYS A 222 -9.77 27.90 -4.37
CA LYS A 222 -9.54 27.90 -2.90
C LYS A 222 -10.74 27.40 -2.11
N LEU A 223 -11.40 26.36 -2.64
CA LEU A 223 -12.59 25.74 -2.05
C LEU A 223 -12.27 24.44 -1.27
N GLU A 224 -11.01 24.07 -1.12
CA GLU A 224 -10.57 22.82 -0.47
C GLU A 224 -11.06 22.66 0.96
N HIS A 225 -11.30 23.77 1.67
CA HIS A 225 -11.85 23.73 3.04
C HIS A 225 -13.38 23.81 3.10
N SER A 226 -14.03 23.94 1.96
CA SER A 226 -15.50 24.08 1.85
C SER A 226 -16.13 22.88 1.16
N VAL A 227 -15.34 21.93 0.67
CA VAL A 227 -15.82 20.81 -0.15
C VAL A 227 -15.44 19.48 0.47
N ALA A 228 -16.40 18.56 0.54
CA ALA A 228 -16.17 17.17 0.85
C ALA A 228 -16.02 16.37 -0.47
N PRO A 229 -14.79 15.91 -0.83
CA PRO A 229 -14.56 15.20 -2.10
C PRO A 229 -14.96 13.73 -2.06
N LEU A 230 -15.77 13.32 -1.13
CA LEU A 230 -16.37 12.01 -0.96
C LEU A 230 -15.38 10.84 -0.67
N CYS A 231 -14.20 10.80 -1.28
CA CYS A 231 -13.25 9.69 -1.15
C CYS A 231 -12.97 9.28 0.29
N SER A 232 -12.67 10.25 1.17
CA SER A 232 -12.40 10.01 2.58
C SER A 232 -13.58 9.34 3.28
N SER A 233 -14.79 9.85 3.02
CA SER A 233 -16.01 9.34 3.64
C SER A 233 -16.32 7.91 3.17
N VAL A 234 -16.17 7.61 1.90
CA VAL A 234 -16.35 6.27 1.35
C VAL A 234 -15.33 5.29 1.92
N HIS A 235 -14.05 5.70 1.98
CA HIS A 235 -13.01 4.87 2.59
C HIS A 235 -13.27 4.65 4.08
N LEU A 236 -13.75 5.67 4.83
CA LEU A 236 -14.09 5.48 6.23
C LEU A 236 -15.18 4.44 6.43
N VAL A 237 -16.26 4.48 5.64
CA VAL A 237 -17.30 3.45 5.70
C VAL A 237 -16.72 2.06 5.47
N ARG A 238 -15.83 1.92 4.48
CA ARG A 238 -15.21 0.64 4.15
C ARG A 238 -14.29 0.14 5.25
N ILE A 239 -13.39 0.98 5.76
CA ILE A 239 -12.47 0.56 6.82
C ILE A 239 -13.18 0.37 8.16
N ALA A 240 -14.28 1.09 8.43
CA ALA A 240 -15.11 0.84 9.59
C ALA A 240 -15.71 -0.57 9.57
N LYS A 241 -16.21 -1.01 8.41
CA LYS A 241 -16.69 -2.39 8.23
C LYS A 241 -15.58 -3.42 8.42
N PHE A 242 -14.36 -3.16 7.92
CA PHE A 242 -13.22 -4.04 8.16
C PHE A 242 -12.84 -4.07 9.63
N MET A 243 -12.73 -2.91 10.28
CA MET A 243 -12.38 -2.84 11.70
C MET A 243 -13.43 -3.51 12.59
N LYS A 244 -14.71 -3.40 12.24
CA LYS A 244 -15.77 -4.16 12.91
C LYS A 244 -15.50 -5.67 12.82
N ALA A 245 -15.30 -6.20 11.61
CA ALA A 245 -15.03 -7.63 11.42
C ALA A 245 -13.73 -8.09 12.11
N ILE A 246 -12.69 -7.26 12.09
CA ILE A 246 -11.42 -7.53 12.77
C ILE A 246 -11.61 -7.54 14.29
N ALA A 247 -12.38 -6.59 14.83
CA ALA A 247 -12.67 -6.49 16.25
C ALA A 247 -13.48 -7.69 16.73
N GLU A 248 -14.51 -8.10 15.99
CA GLU A 248 -15.28 -9.31 16.25
C GLU A 248 -14.39 -10.57 16.24
N TYR A 249 -13.51 -10.69 15.23
CA TYR A 249 -12.62 -11.85 15.10
C TYR A 249 -11.62 -11.97 16.28
N PHE A 250 -11.10 -10.86 16.77
CA PHE A 250 -10.12 -10.85 17.87
C PHE A 250 -10.72 -10.66 19.26
N GLY A 251 -12.04 -10.51 19.37
CA GLY A 251 -12.74 -10.37 20.65
C GLY A 251 -12.65 -8.97 21.29
N TYR A 252 -12.55 -7.90 20.49
CA TYR A 252 -12.60 -6.52 20.95
C TYR A 252 -14.04 -5.97 20.92
N GLU A 253 -14.95 -6.61 21.60
CA GLU A 253 -16.40 -6.37 21.53
C GLU A 253 -16.78 -4.90 21.78
N GLN A 254 -16.07 -4.22 22.67
CA GLN A 254 -16.29 -2.81 23.00
C GLN A 254 -16.08 -1.85 21.79
N ASP A 255 -15.26 -2.25 20.82
CA ASP A 255 -14.96 -1.43 19.64
C ASP A 255 -15.95 -1.70 18.49
N VAL A 256 -16.62 -2.85 18.49
CA VAL A 256 -17.52 -3.31 17.41
C VAL A 256 -18.64 -2.31 17.16
N GLN A 257 -19.30 -1.86 18.24
CA GLN A 257 -20.42 -0.93 18.12
C GLN A 257 -19.99 0.43 17.56
N GLN A 258 -18.85 0.93 18.00
CA GLN A 258 -18.30 2.19 17.47
C GLN A 258 -18.09 2.13 15.95
N TYR A 259 -17.49 1.05 15.44
CA TYR A 259 -17.27 0.89 14.02
C TYR A 259 -18.57 0.72 13.21
N ALA A 260 -19.55 0.02 13.80
CA ALA A 260 -20.87 -0.11 13.21
C ALA A 260 -21.58 1.26 13.09
N ASP A 261 -21.53 2.05 14.17
CA ASP A 261 -22.15 3.39 14.21
C ASP A 261 -21.48 4.34 13.21
N ASP A 262 -20.16 4.33 13.14
CA ASP A 262 -19.41 5.15 12.18
C ASP A 262 -19.77 4.79 10.73
N ALA A 263 -19.79 3.49 10.42
CA ALA A 263 -20.14 3.03 9.09
C ALA A 263 -21.57 3.46 8.70
N LYS A 264 -22.50 3.41 9.66
CA LYS A 264 -23.89 3.84 9.44
C LYS A 264 -23.97 5.35 9.28
N GLN A 265 -23.45 6.11 10.24
CA GLN A 265 -23.56 7.58 10.26
C GLN A 265 -22.96 8.21 8.99
N VAL A 266 -21.75 7.78 8.61
CA VAL A 266 -21.08 8.32 7.43
C VAL A 266 -21.74 7.79 6.15
N GLY A 267 -22.21 6.55 6.14
CA GLY A 267 -22.96 6.00 5.02
C GLY A 267 -24.28 6.77 4.77
N ASP A 268 -25.03 7.05 5.83
CA ASP A 268 -26.24 7.87 5.75
C ASP A 268 -25.92 9.30 5.25
N ALA A 269 -24.82 9.90 5.74
CA ALA A 269 -24.38 11.21 5.29
C ALA A 269 -24.03 11.24 3.78
N ILE A 270 -23.38 10.19 3.27
CA ILE A 270 -23.08 10.06 1.85
C ILE A 270 -24.37 10.04 1.02
N VAL A 271 -25.33 9.21 1.41
CA VAL A 271 -26.59 9.10 0.67
C VAL A 271 -27.40 10.40 0.74
N ASN A 272 -27.45 11.04 1.90
CA ASN A 272 -28.28 12.22 2.12
C ASN A 272 -27.71 13.51 1.50
N HIS A 273 -26.39 13.59 1.31
CA HIS A 273 -25.75 14.84 0.89
C HIS A 273 -25.01 14.75 -0.44
N ALA A 274 -24.52 13.59 -0.82
CA ALA A 274 -23.67 13.44 -2.00
C ALA A 274 -24.39 12.77 -3.19
N TRP A 275 -25.53 12.13 -2.96
CA TRP A 275 -26.34 11.57 -4.04
C TRP A 275 -27.11 12.66 -4.76
N ASP A 276 -26.98 12.71 -6.07
CA ASP A 276 -27.74 13.62 -6.95
C ASP A 276 -28.78 12.83 -7.75
N GLU A 277 -30.05 13.09 -7.47
CA GLU A 277 -31.19 12.42 -8.11
C GLU A 277 -31.30 12.74 -9.61
N GLU A 278 -30.86 13.92 -10.04
CA GLU A 278 -30.93 14.33 -11.42
C GLU A 278 -29.95 13.61 -12.31
N SER A 279 -28.67 13.54 -11.88
CA SER A 279 -27.62 12.88 -12.62
C SER A 279 -27.53 11.37 -12.36
N GLY A 280 -28.06 10.90 -11.22
CA GLY A 280 -27.94 9.52 -10.77
C GLY A 280 -26.51 9.15 -10.33
N TYR A 281 -25.69 10.13 -9.91
CA TYR A 281 -24.32 9.95 -9.46
C TYR A 281 -24.08 10.56 -8.08
N PHE A 282 -22.99 10.09 -7.44
CA PHE A 282 -22.47 10.73 -6.25
C PHE A 282 -21.50 11.85 -6.64
N GLY A 283 -21.73 13.05 -6.12
CA GLY A 283 -20.93 14.23 -6.37
C GLY A 283 -20.14 14.71 -5.16
N TYR A 284 -19.31 15.71 -5.39
CA TYR A 284 -18.70 16.45 -4.30
C TYR A 284 -19.75 17.34 -3.63
N VAL A 285 -19.62 17.48 -2.30
CA VAL A 285 -20.54 18.31 -1.50
C VAL A 285 -19.84 19.62 -1.14
N VAL A 286 -20.42 20.72 -1.55
CA VAL A 286 -19.93 22.08 -1.29
C VAL A 286 -20.65 22.69 -0.08
#